data_f55e06a46307f9abc4f52327fe16312f
#
_entry.id   f55e06a46307f9abc4f52327fe16312f
#
_cell.length_a   1.000
_cell.length_b   1.000
_cell.length_c   1.000
_cell.angle_alpha   90.00
_cell.angle_beta   90.00
_cell.angle_gamma   90.00
#
_symmetry.space_group_name_H-M   'P 1'
#
loop_
_entity.id
_entity.type
_entity.pdbx_description
1 polymer ?
#
loop_
_entity_poly.entity_id
_entity_poly.type
_entity_poly.pdbx_seq_one_letter_code
_entity_poly.pdbx_strand_id
1 'polypeptide(L)'
;MKKRILSILLTLCMTLCLTPISVFAEEVGAEDSAAIQLGTDALSVLSKNVNTATAPTVYFGQNHENNPAAWRVIGYDGSGVTSSQGDITLLAAGAMGVIPFADTILNNEYAPSNLKATIDALAEKLTTEENAAVKKRALTSGSYDGENTDCVAGGQVDNAVFWPLSAKEAIVVNNDLRALNPAHPNWVTTAWWLRSPGSNKYNVAVVRSDGSVEYSGYTMLIFNNHRTVRPAFNLNLNSVLFASAAVGGKPDGGLTEVSKYSGNEWKLTLLDSRRNFAVTEKTVSAAPDDTVTLNYKGATTGKNEYISVILADNNGAQYYGRVAQPTAESGTVEIKIPSDIAPGDYTMKVFSEQYNGDCKTDLASAFADITLTVESQPDEQFTLTPGGRYYFDLSAMNIPGTVNSNLPDSTLHYVPFTYAGTVNAYKLTSEMATTEEYAQKNKYPHSLFIADYVVTHTVSWDDLNTKSLIFGKDYASGGVDYTLRAPSVGSNFIGLGNSERGVPQSNEWDTMLNKNSGYIQNGNDMYLYLWGQDTVSRNASRRAIRGCASARFWINCCL
;
A
#
# COMPACT_ATOMS: atom_id res chain seq x y z
N MET A 1 18.01 -25.45 -48.88
CA MET A 1 16.99 -25.12 -47.84
C MET A 1 17.54 -25.09 -46.40
N LYS A 2 18.35 -26.03 -45.95
CA LYS A 2 18.88 -26.04 -44.56
C LYS A 2 19.74 -24.82 -44.15
N LYS A 3 20.52 -24.21 -45.07
CA LYS A 3 21.34 -23.05 -44.75
C LYS A 3 20.56 -21.73 -44.61
N ARG A 4 19.39 -21.61 -45.25
CA ARG A 4 18.55 -20.39 -45.14
C ARG A 4 17.72 -20.41 -43.85
N ILE A 5 17.33 -21.58 -43.36
CA ILE A 5 16.59 -21.72 -42.09
C ILE A 5 17.52 -21.41 -40.91
N LEU A 6 18.79 -21.81 -40.98
CA LEU A 6 19.78 -21.52 -39.93
C LEU A 6 20.11 -20.01 -39.87
N SER A 7 20.16 -19.34 -41.03
CA SER A 7 20.39 -17.88 -41.09
C SER A 7 19.21 -17.09 -40.48
N ILE A 8 17.97 -17.51 -40.74
CA ILE A 8 16.78 -16.86 -40.18
C ILE A 8 16.68 -17.10 -38.66
N LEU A 9 17.04 -18.30 -38.18
CA LEU A 9 17.07 -18.59 -36.76
C LEU A 9 18.16 -17.80 -36.02
N LEU A 10 19.34 -17.63 -36.63
CA LEU A 10 20.41 -16.82 -36.04
C LEU A 10 20.08 -15.32 -36.02
N THR A 11 19.41 -14.82 -37.05
CA THR A 11 18.95 -13.41 -37.09
C THR A 11 17.84 -13.15 -36.08
N LEU A 12 16.94 -14.13 -35.87
CA LEU A 12 15.90 -14.03 -34.85
C LEU A 12 16.47 -14.07 -33.43
N CYS A 13 17.50 -14.88 -33.17
CA CYS A 13 18.20 -14.87 -31.90
C CYS A 13 19.01 -13.58 -31.65
N MET A 14 19.60 -12.99 -32.70
CA MET A 14 20.32 -11.72 -32.54
C MET A 14 19.41 -10.52 -32.36
N THR A 15 18.20 -10.52 -32.94
CA THR A 15 17.22 -9.46 -32.70
C THR A 15 16.57 -9.55 -31.33
N LEU A 16 16.45 -10.75 -30.75
CA LEU A 16 16.01 -10.94 -29.36
C LEU A 16 17.08 -10.55 -28.32
N CYS A 17 18.36 -10.52 -28.68
CA CYS A 17 19.44 -10.08 -27.80
C CYS A 17 19.75 -8.58 -27.86
N LEU A 18 19.10 -7.80 -28.76
CA LEU A 18 19.32 -6.36 -28.92
C LEU A 18 18.13 -5.50 -28.49
N THR A 19 17.03 -6.10 -28.07
CA THR A 19 16.06 -5.36 -27.28
C THR A 19 16.62 -5.24 -25.86
N PRO A 20 16.70 -4.05 -25.27
CA PRO A 20 16.92 -3.98 -23.84
C PRO A 20 15.80 -4.80 -23.20
N ILE A 21 16.16 -5.91 -22.60
CA ILE A 21 15.33 -6.54 -21.60
C ILE A 21 15.27 -5.45 -20.52
N SER A 22 14.21 -4.63 -20.55
CA SER A 22 13.72 -4.09 -19.32
C SER A 22 13.49 -5.33 -18.47
N VAL A 23 14.40 -5.57 -17.57
CA VAL A 23 14.13 -6.40 -16.41
C VAL A 23 12.95 -5.68 -15.77
N PHE A 24 11.74 -6.08 -16.15
CA PHE A 24 10.67 -6.06 -15.19
C PHE A 24 11.24 -6.93 -14.08
N ALA A 25 11.80 -6.32 -13.06
CA ALA A 25 11.74 -6.90 -11.75
C ALA A 25 10.28 -7.33 -11.68
N GLU A 26 10.04 -8.64 -11.72
CA GLU A 26 8.79 -9.20 -11.26
C GLU A 26 8.63 -8.55 -9.90
N GLU A 27 7.79 -7.51 -9.83
CA GLU A 27 7.26 -7.07 -8.56
C GLU A 27 6.62 -8.33 -8.02
N VAL A 28 7.32 -8.94 -7.09
CA VAL A 28 6.72 -9.86 -6.12
C VAL A 28 5.47 -9.11 -5.72
N GLY A 29 4.31 -9.63 -6.11
CA GLY A 29 3.05 -8.94 -6.02
C GLY A 29 3.03 -8.24 -4.68
N ALA A 30 2.91 -6.91 -4.71
CA ALA A 30 2.75 -6.13 -3.51
C ALA A 30 1.54 -6.76 -2.84
N GLU A 31 1.78 -7.57 -1.82
CA GLU A 31 0.73 -7.94 -0.88
C GLU A 31 0.04 -6.63 -0.57
N ASP A 32 -1.30 -6.60 -0.52
CA ASP A 32 -2.15 -5.43 -0.35
C ASP A 32 -1.71 -4.61 0.89
N SER A 33 -0.55 -3.99 0.83
CA SER A 33 -0.02 -3.15 1.90
C SER A 33 -0.18 -1.69 1.53
N ALA A 34 -0.65 -0.88 2.47
CA ALA A 34 -0.76 0.55 2.30
C ALA A 34 0.62 1.21 2.34
N ALA A 35 0.82 2.25 1.56
CA ALA A 35 2.04 3.05 1.57
C ALA A 35 1.69 4.51 1.78
N ILE A 36 1.40 4.88 3.04
CA ILE A 36 1.03 6.23 3.47
C ILE A 36 2.00 6.78 4.51
N GLN A 37 2.05 8.10 4.62
CA GLN A 37 2.86 8.81 5.61
C GLN A 37 2.04 9.94 6.23
N LEU A 38 1.94 10.01 7.55
CA LEU A 38 1.14 10.96 8.32
C LEU A 38 1.95 12.08 8.99
N GLY A 39 1.33 13.24 9.13
CA GLY A 39 1.79 14.34 9.97
C GLY A 39 3.15 14.91 9.54
N THR A 40 4.00 15.25 10.49
CA THR A 40 5.37 15.74 10.23
C THR A 40 6.20 14.73 9.45
N ASP A 41 5.91 13.44 9.56
CA ASP A 41 6.60 12.39 8.82
C ASP A 41 6.13 12.29 7.36
N ALA A 42 4.87 12.61 7.06
CA ALA A 42 4.38 12.74 5.69
C ALA A 42 5.19 13.76 4.89
N LEU A 43 5.57 14.80 5.59
CA LEU A 43 6.33 15.90 5.02
C LEU A 43 7.82 15.62 5.04
N SER A 44 8.30 14.73 5.93
CA SER A 44 9.70 14.31 5.98
C SER A 44 10.13 13.59 4.70
N VAL A 45 9.25 12.80 4.06
CA VAL A 45 9.56 12.15 2.78
C VAL A 45 9.68 13.18 1.65
N LEU A 46 8.90 14.27 1.70
CA LEU A 46 8.97 15.35 0.71
C LEU A 46 10.16 16.29 0.96
N SER A 47 10.72 16.31 2.17
CA SER A 47 11.90 17.09 2.52
C SER A 47 13.23 16.39 2.19
N LYS A 48 13.18 15.08 1.85
CA LYS A 48 14.38 14.31 1.53
C LYS A 48 14.96 14.72 0.19
N ASN A 49 16.28 14.95 0.16
CA ASN A 49 17.00 15.23 -1.09
C ASN A 49 16.41 16.40 -1.91
N VAL A 50 15.83 17.39 -1.25
CA VAL A 50 15.30 18.59 -1.92
C VAL A 50 16.34 19.19 -2.83
N ASN A 51 15.93 19.59 -4.02
CA ASN A 51 16.79 20.19 -5.04
C ASN A 51 18.02 19.33 -5.42
N THR A 52 17.87 18.01 -5.49
CA THR A 52 18.90 17.08 -5.97
C THR A 52 18.34 16.20 -7.09
N ALA A 53 19.19 15.45 -7.78
CA ALA A 53 18.78 14.49 -8.81
C ALA A 53 17.74 13.47 -8.30
N THR A 54 17.78 13.14 -6.99
CA THR A 54 16.87 12.20 -6.32
C THR A 54 15.77 12.90 -5.53
N ALA A 55 15.50 14.18 -5.79
CA ALA A 55 14.40 14.90 -5.16
C ALA A 55 13.06 14.17 -5.36
N PRO A 56 12.14 14.20 -4.40
CA PRO A 56 10.84 13.56 -4.54
C PRO A 56 10.06 14.09 -5.75
N THR A 57 9.31 13.19 -6.38
CA THR A 57 8.29 13.53 -7.37
C THR A 57 6.93 13.58 -6.68
N VAL A 58 6.18 14.64 -6.90
CA VAL A 58 4.83 14.84 -6.37
C VAL A 58 3.87 14.97 -7.55
N TYR A 59 2.79 14.22 -7.54
CA TYR A 59 1.71 14.37 -8.51
C TYR A 59 0.66 15.37 -8.00
N PHE A 60 0.39 16.41 -8.81
CA PHE A 60 -0.54 17.48 -8.46
C PHE A 60 -1.10 18.15 -9.71
N GLY A 61 -2.43 18.27 -9.82
CA GLY A 61 -3.10 18.85 -10.98
C GLY A 61 -2.88 18.06 -12.27
N GLN A 62 -3.03 18.73 -13.39
CA GLN A 62 -2.95 18.12 -14.73
C GLN A 62 -1.97 18.89 -15.63
N ASN A 63 -1.33 18.17 -16.55
CA ASN A 63 -0.52 18.76 -17.60
C ASN A 63 -1.38 19.25 -18.78
N HIS A 64 -0.75 19.72 -19.86
CA HIS A 64 -1.44 20.24 -21.04
C HIS A 64 -2.27 19.17 -21.78
N GLU A 65 -1.96 17.89 -21.63
CA GLU A 65 -2.66 16.75 -22.21
C GLU A 65 -3.77 16.20 -21.31
N ASN A 66 -4.05 16.84 -20.17
CA ASN A 66 -4.98 16.40 -19.13
C ASN A 66 -4.55 15.09 -18.41
N ASN A 67 -3.27 14.74 -18.49
CA ASN A 67 -2.70 13.67 -17.68
C ASN A 67 -2.25 14.23 -16.31
N PRO A 68 -2.14 13.39 -15.26
CA PRO A 68 -1.58 13.80 -13.99
C PRO A 68 -0.22 14.48 -14.17
N ALA A 69 -0.03 15.64 -13.55
CA ALA A 69 1.21 16.41 -13.67
C ALA A 69 2.19 16.00 -12.58
N ALA A 70 3.41 15.65 -12.97
CA ALA A 70 4.51 15.31 -12.08
C ALA A 70 5.39 16.53 -11.81
N TRP A 71 5.77 16.73 -10.55
CA TRP A 71 6.56 17.86 -10.08
C TRP A 71 7.74 17.41 -9.21
N ARG A 72 8.87 18.09 -9.29
CA ARG A 72 10.06 17.82 -8.47
C ARG A 72 10.16 18.83 -7.34
N VAL A 73 10.50 18.35 -6.15
CA VAL A 73 10.66 19.22 -4.98
C VAL A 73 11.99 19.96 -5.06
N ILE A 74 11.93 21.29 -5.20
CA ILE A 74 13.13 22.15 -5.29
C ILE A 74 13.30 23.09 -4.08
N GLY A 75 12.28 23.20 -3.23
CA GLY A 75 12.30 23.96 -1.98
C GLY A 75 11.33 23.37 -0.97
N TYR A 76 11.64 23.48 0.33
CA TYR A 76 10.83 22.93 1.40
C TYR A 76 11.03 23.74 2.68
N ASP A 77 9.92 24.21 3.28
CA ASP A 77 9.84 24.85 4.59
C ASP A 77 10.91 25.94 4.85
N GLY A 78 11.06 26.84 3.91
CA GLY A 78 12.02 27.96 3.97
C GLY A 78 13.43 27.62 3.52
N SER A 79 13.71 26.38 3.10
CA SER A 79 14.99 25.99 2.52
C SER A 79 14.86 25.67 1.03
N GLY A 80 15.96 25.78 0.28
CA GLY A 80 15.99 25.54 -1.16
C GLY A 80 15.49 26.73 -1.98
N VAL A 81 14.92 26.43 -3.16
CA VAL A 81 14.56 27.46 -4.15
C VAL A 81 13.16 28.00 -3.85
N THR A 82 13.04 29.30 -3.63
CA THR A 82 11.77 30.08 -3.48
C THR A 82 10.81 29.61 -2.39
N SER A 83 11.22 28.67 -1.54
CA SER A 83 10.40 28.21 -0.43
C SER A 83 10.38 29.20 0.73
N SER A 84 9.23 29.37 1.36
CA SER A 84 9.03 30.06 2.64
C SER A 84 8.61 29.06 3.70
N GLN A 85 8.61 29.49 4.97
CA GLN A 85 8.13 28.62 6.05
C GLN A 85 6.68 28.19 5.80
N GLY A 86 6.41 26.89 5.97
CA GLY A 86 5.10 26.28 5.77
C GLY A 86 4.71 26.11 4.31
N ASP A 87 5.68 26.13 3.36
CA ASP A 87 5.40 25.77 1.98
C ASP A 87 6.45 24.85 1.36
N ILE A 88 6.08 24.20 0.25
CA ILE A 88 6.93 23.40 -0.60
C ILE A 88 6.94 24.02 -2.00
N THR A 89 8.14 24.18 -2.60
CA THR A 89 8.28 24.62 -3.97
C THR A 89 8.44 23.45 -4.91
N LEU A 90 7.61 23.40 -5.90
CA LEU A 90 7.49 22.35 -6.89
C LEU A 90 7.81 22.89 -8.28
N LEU A 91 8.72 22.23 -9.00
CA LEU A 91 9.08 22.52 -10.38
C LEU A 91 8.57 21.38 -11.27
N ALA A 92 7.90 21.69 -12.37
CA ALA A 92 7.44 20.67 -13.31
C ALA A 92 8.55 19.68 -13.65
N ALA A 93 8.30 18.39 -13.51
CA ALA A 93 9.30 17.34 -13.76
C ALA A 93 9.66 17.24 -15.24
N GLY A 94 8.68 17.51 -16.11
CA GLY A 94 8.81 17.49 -17.56
C GLY A 94 8.27 18.76 -18.22
N ALA A 95 8.20 18.73 -19.52
CA ALA A 95 7.62 19.80 -20.31
C ALA A 95 6.08 19.81 -20.19
N MET A 96 5.52 20.99 -20.00
CA MET A 96 4.08 21.20 -19.97
C MET A 96 3.56 21.97 -21.21
N GLY A 97 4.27 21.91 -22.31
CA GLY A 97 4.00 22.52 -23.59
C GLY A 97 5.27 22.98 -24.28
N VAL A 98 5.20 23.26 -25.57
CA VAL A 98 6.28 23.82 -26.39
C VAL A 98 5.72 24.95 -27.24
N ILE A 99 6.14 26.17 -26.95
CA ILE A 99 5.56 27.38 -27.53
C ILE A 99 6.62 28.43 -27.84
N PRO A 100 6.37 29.40 -28.73
CA PRO A 100 7.14 30.64 -28.77
C PRO A 100 6.83 31.45 -27.49
N PHE A 101 7.78 32.28 -27.04
CA PHE A 101 7.53 33.16 -25.89
C PHE A 101 6.38 34.12 -26.16
N ALA A 102 6.33 34.68 -27.38
CA ALA A 102 5.29 35.60 -27.84
C ALA A 102 5.10 35.47 -29.36
N ASP A 103 3.91 35.81 -29.86
CA ASP A 103 3.59 35.82 -31.30
C ASP A 103 4.08 37.09 -32.02
N THR A 104 4.39 38.10 -31.24
CA THR A 104 4.90 39.38 -31.74
C THR A 104 6.11 39.81 -30.92
N ILE A 105 6.87 40.80 -31.42
CA ILE A 105 7.98 41.41 -30.66
C ILE A 105 7.41 42.25 -29.53
N LEU A 106 7.40 41.69 -28.33
CA LEU A 106 6.87 42.32 -27.11
C LEU A 106 8.03 42.77 -26.23
N ASN A 107 8.93 43.55 -26.55
CA ASN A 107 9.96 44.08 -25.65
C ASN A 107 10.30 43.19 -24.42
N ASN A 108 10.37 41.86 -24.61
CA ASN A 108 10.55 40.80 -23.58
C ASN A 108 9.57 40.88 -22.37
N GLU A 109 8.41 41.48 -22.54
CA GLU A 109 7.39 41.60 -21.50
C GLU A 109 6.72 40.25 -21.24
N TYR A 110 6.65 39.87 -19.96
CA TYR A 110 6.06 38.58 -19.57
C TYR A 110 4.52 38.60 -19.53
N ALA A 111 3.94 39.70 -19.03
CA ALA A 111 2.49 39.81 -18.83
C ALA A 111 1.66 39.56 -20.11
N PRO A 112 2.01 40.11 -21.29
CA PRO A 112 1.28 39.83 -22.53
C PRO A 112 1.78 38.60 -23.31
N SER A 113 2.73 37.80 -22.77
CA SER A 113 3.38 36.71 -23.48
C SER A 113 2.50 35.46 -23.60
N ASN A 114 2.76 34.64 -24.64
CA ASN A 114 2.19 33.30 -24.78
C ASN A 114 2.61 32.39 -23.62
N LEU A 115 3.82 32.60 -23.07
CA LEU A 115 4.31 31.86 -21.93
C LEU A 115 3.38 32.04 -20.73
N LYS A 116 3.00 33.30 -20.42
CA LYS A 116 2.05 33.58 -19.33
C LYS A 116 0.68 32.99 -19.61
N ALA A 117 0.13 33.21 -20.80
CA ALA A 117 -1.18 32.67 -21.17
C ALA A 117 -1.22 31.15 -21.06
N THR A 118 -0.17 30.44 -21.48
CA THR A 118 -0.08 28.97 -21.38
C THR A 118 0.02 28.52 -19.91
N ILE A 119 0.82 29.21 -19.11
CA ILE A 119 0.96 28.88 -17.66
C ILE A 119 -0.34 29.14 -16.90
N ASP A 120 -1.03 30.23 -17.20
CA ASP A 120 -2.34 30.52 -16.61
C ASP A 120 -3.38 29.44 -17.00
N ALA A 121 -3.41 29.03 -18.26
CA ALA A 121 -4.30 27.95 -18.73
C ALA A 121 -3.99 26.58 -18.06
N LEU A 122 -2.74 26.30 -17.69
CA LEU A 122 -2.41 25.14 -16.87
C LEU A 122 -2.92 25.28 -15.44
N ALA A 123 -2.84 26.48 -14.86
CA ALA A 123 -3.35 26.75 -13.51
C ALA A 123 -4.89 26.69 -13.45
N GLU A 124 -5.59 27.03 -14.54
CA GLU A 124 -7.06 26.93 -14.64
C GLU A 124 -7.56 25.47 -14.65
N LYS A 125 -6.69 24.49 -14.89
CA LYS A 125 -7.02 23.06 -14.81
C LYS A 125 -7.03 22.52 -13.37
N LEU A 126 -6.54 23.29 -12.40
CA LEU A 126 -6.61 22.91 -11.00
C LEU A 126 -8.05 22.88 -10.52
N THR A 127 -8.39 21.91 -9.71
CA THR A 127 -9.65 21.91 -8.97
C THR A 127 -9.71 23.11 -8.01
N THR A 128 -10.88 23.41 -7.49
CA THR A 128 -11.04 24.50 -6.51
C THR A 128 -10.14 24.26 -5.28
N GLU A 129 -10.06 23.02 -4.83
CA GLU A 129 -9.29 22.61 -3.66
C GLU A 129 -7.79 22.68 -3.92
N GLU A 130 -7.35 22.18 -5.07
CA GLU A 130 -5.95 22.29 -5.49
C GLU A 130 -5.52 23.75 -5.60
N ASN A 131 -6.35 24.59 -6.24
CA ASN A 131 -6.07 26.04 -6.34
C ASN A 131 -6.01 26.73 -4.96
N ALA A 132 -6.90 26.34 -4.03
CA ALA A 132 -6.88 26.85 -2.67
C ALA A 132 -5.64 26.46 -1.87
N ALA A 133 -5.04 25.29 -2.19
CA ALA A 133 -3.80 24.81 -1.57
C ALA A 133 -2.55 25.54 -2.11
N VAL A 134 -2.62 26.19 -3.28
CA VAL A 134 -1.48 26.92 -3.87
C VAL A 134 -1.30 28.28 -3.20
N LYS A 135 -0.08 28.59 -2.77
CA LYS A 135 0.30 29.95 -2.34
C LYS A 135 0.60 30.81 -3.55
N LYS A 136 -0.26 31.78 -3.81
CA LYS A 136 -0.08 32.74 -4.90
C LYS A 136 1.09 33.65 -4.64
N ARG A 137 1.80 34.03 -5.71
CA ARG A 137 3.01 34.84 -5.65
C ARG A 137 2.91 36.10 -6.52
N ALA A 138 3.51 37.20 -6.08
CA ALA A 138 3.78 38.33 -6.91
C ALA A 138 5.13 38.20 -7.62
N LEU A 139 5.17 38.48 -8.93
CA LEU A 139 6.38 38.52 -9.74
C LEU A 139 6.73 40.00 -9.97
N THR A 140 7.87 40.42 -9.44
CA THR A 140 8.28 41.83 -9.46
C THR A 140 8.72 42.26 -10.85
N SER A 141 8.42 43.51 -11.21
CA SER A 141 8.86 44.15 -12.44
C SER A 141 10.32 44.57 -12.33
N GLY A 142 11.05 44.51 -13.45
CA GLY A 142 12.44 44.97 -13.53
C GLY A 142 13.08 44.73 -14.90
N SER A 143 14.34 45.09 -15.00
CA SER A 143 15.15 44.97 -16.22
C SER A 143 16.22 43.89 -16.07
N TYR A 144 16.87 43.58 -17.16
CA TYR A 144 18.02 42.64 -17.21
C TYR A 144 19.14 43.06 -16.23
N ASP A 145 19.58 42.14 -15.39
CA ASP A 145 20.70 42.31 -14.46
C ASP A 145 21.57 41.02 -14.40
N GLY A 146 21.88 40.48 -15.57
CA GLY A 146 22.71 39.29 -15.70
C GLY A 146 22.20 38.11 -14.84
N GLU A 147 23.09 37.50 -14.08
CA GLU A 147 22.77 36.36 -13.20
C GLU A 147 21.83 36.70 -12.04
N ASN A 148 21.74 37.97 -11.66
CA ASN A 148 20.92 38.43 -10.55
C ASN A 148 19.47 38.72 -10.94
N THR A 149 19.13 38.62 -12.21
CA THR A 149 17.80 38.96 -12.71
C THR A 149 16.72 38.07 -12.09
N ASP A 150 15.90 38.64 -11.23
CA ASP A 150 14.78 38.00 -10.52
C ASP A 150 13.43 38.63 -10.82
N CYS A 151 13.27 39.28 -11.93
CA CYS A 151 12.10 40.04 -12.27
C CYS A 151 11.46 39.64 -13.59
N VAL A 152 10.33 40.23 -13.88
CA VAL A 152 9.65 40.23 -15.19
C VAL A 152 9.76 41.60 -15.84
N ALA A 153 9.86 41.64 -17.16
CA ALA A 153 9.70 42.91 -17.89
C ALA A 153 8.22 43.25 -18.10
N GLY A 154 7.94 44.54 -18.24
CA GLY A 154 6.61 45.00 -18.62
C GLY A 154 5.60 45.24 -17.49
N GLY A 155 6.05 45.19 -16.24
CA GLY A 155 5.20 45.44 -15.07
C GLY A 155 5.08 44.24 -14.16
N GLN A 156 4.63 44.50 -12.93
CA GLN A 156 4.40 43.46 -11.92
C GLN A 156 3.26 42.54 -12.33
N VAL A 157 3.42 41.24 -12.03
CA VAL A 157 2.32 40.24 -12.16
C VAL A 157 1.94 39.78 -10.76
N ASP A 158 0.73 40.12 -10.35
CA ASP A 158 0.20 39.73 -9.04
C ASP A 158 -0.52 38.38 -9.10
N ASN A 159 -0.58 37.69 -7.94
CA ASN A 159 -1.36 36.49 -7.72
C ASN A 159 -1.07 35.32 -8.69
N ALA A 160 0.17 35.20 -9.17
CA ALA A 160 0.55 34.04 -9.99
C ALA A 160 0.37 32.73 -9.21
N VAL A 161 -0.44 31.83 -9.74
CA VAL A 161 -0.66 30.46 -9.22
C VAL A 161 0.52 29.60 -9.62
N PHE A 162 0.79 29.52 -10.91
CA PHE A 162 1.99 28.93 -11.48
C PHE A 162 2.85 30.05 -12.09
N TRP A 163 4.16 29.87 -12.09
CA TRP A 163 5.09 30.83 -12.69
C TRP A 163 6.32 30.15 -13.28
N PRO A 164 6.94 30.69 -14.32
CA PRO A 164 8.27 30.25 -14.77
C PRO A 164 9.32 30.78 -13.80
N LEU A 165 10.38 30.02 -13.56
CA LEU A 165 11.50 30.50 -12.73
C LEU A 165 12.15 31.74 -13.34
N SER A 166 12.73 32.61 -12.50
CA SER A 166 13.67 33.63 -12.93
C SER A 166 15.05 33.02 -13.23
N ALA A 167 15.92 33.79 -13.89
CA ALA A 167 17.30 33.40 -14.09
C ALA A 167 18.04 33.18 -12.75
N LYS A 168 17.81 34.06 -11.78
CA LYS A 168 18.34 33.96 -10.42
C LYS A 168 17.85 32.73 -9.67
N GLU A 169 16.58 32.38 -9.81
CA GLU A 169 16.02 31.15 -9.22
C GLU A 169 16.53 29.90 -9.92
N ALA A 170 16.61 29.93 -11.26
CA ALA A 170 17.02 28.78 -12.04
C ALA A 170 18.48 28.37 -11.75
N ILE A 171 19.40 29.32 -11.52
CA ILE A 171 20.81 28.98 -11.29
C ILE A 171 21.02 28.18 -10.01
N VAL A 172 20.18 28.35 -8.99
CA VAL A 172 20.27 27.63 -7.72
C VAL A 172 19.55 26.28 -7.74
N VAL A 173 18.75 25.99 -8.78
CA VAL A 173 18.23 24.64 -9.01
C VAL A 173 19.38 23.73 -9.42
N ASN A 174 19.44 22.52 -8.86
CA ASN A 174 20.42 21.51 -9.21
C ASN A 174 20.44 21.24 -10.73
N ASN A 175 21.63 21.11 -11.32
CA ASN A 175 21.78 20.95 -12.77
C ASN A 175 21.02 19.74 -13.32
N ASP A 176 21.02 18.62 -12.60
CA ASP A 176 20.31 17.40 -13.01
C ASP A 176 18.78 17.59 -13.05
N LEU A 177 18.26 18.51 -12.25
CA LEU A 177 16.85 18.91 -12.31
C LEU A 177 16.57 19.96 -13.37
N ARG A 178 17.55 20.82 -13.71
CA ARG A 178 17.42 21.84 -14.75
C ARG A 178 17.44 21.24 -16.14
N ALA A 179 18.37 20.31 -16.40
CA ALA A 179 18.45 19.61 -17.66
C ALA A 179 17.16 18.81 -17.90
N LEU A 180 16.52 19.04 -19.04
CA LEU A 180 15.41 18.22 -19.49
C LEU A 180 15.94 17.14 -20.41
N ASN A 181 15.85 15.91 -19.99
CA ASN A 181 16.07 14.77 -20.87
C ASN A 181 14.91 14.69 -21.88
N PRO A 182 15.15 14.52 -23.20
CA PRO A 182 14.08 14.40 -24.19
C PRO A 182 13.32 13.09 -24.00
N ALA A 183 12.43 13.08 -23.03
CA ALA A 183 11.53 11.94 -22.78
C ALA A 183 10.41 11.84 -23.85
N HIS A 184 10.28 12.84 -24.72
CA HIS A 184 9.24 12.85 -25.75
C HIS A 184 9.87 12.83 -27.16
N PRO A 185 9.63 11.78 -27.97
CA PRO A 185 10.29 11.59 -29.28
C PRO A 185 9.97 12.68 -30.31
N ASN A 186 8.97 13.51 -30.06
CA ASN A 186 8.51 14.55 -30.98
C ASN A 186 8.97 15.99 -30.60
N TRP A 187 9.76 16.17 -29.54
CA TRP A 187 10.14 17.49 -29.08
C TRP A 187 11.54 17.84 -29.53
N VAL A 188 11.63 18.85 -30.39
CA VAL A 188 12.85 19.30 -31.04
C VAL A 188 13.81 20.06 -30.10
N THR A 189 13.32 20.48 -28.91
CA THR A 189 14.12 21.28 -27.96
C THR A 189 13.81 20.95 -26.52
N THR A 190 14.86 20.75 -25.73
CA THR A 190 14.82 20.57 -24.28
C THR A 190 15.16 21.87 -23.52
N ALA A 191 15.44 22.96 -24.23
CA ALA A 191 15.57 24.29 -23.63
C ALA A 191 14.20 24.83 -23.22
N TRP A 192 14.12 25.55 -22.10
CA TRP A 192 12.86 26.06 -21.56
C TRP A 192 12.94 27.54 -21.17
N TRP A 193 11.81 28.22 -21.32
CA TRP A 193 11.67 29.63 -21.03
C TRP A 193 11.75 29.93 -19.54
N LEU A 194 12.47 31.01 -19.19
CA LEU A 194 12.43 31.67 -17.90
C LEU A 194 11.56 32.94 -17.99
N ARG A 195 11.23 33.53 -16.83
CA ARG A 195 10.48 34.78 -16.80
C ARG A 195 11.35 36.03 -16.94
N SER A 196 12.66 35.88 -16.76
CA SER A 196 13.60 37.03 -16.72
C SER A 196 13.84 37.60 -18.10
N PRO A 197 13.86 38.95 -18.26
CA PRO A 197 14.28 39.56 -19.48
C PRO A 197 15.73 39.21 -19.82
N GLY A 198 16.07 39.10 -21.11
CA GLY A 198 17.43 38.93 -21.60
C GLY A 198 18.16 40.29 -21.78
N SER A 199 19.35 40.22 -22.34
CA SER A 199 20.27 41.37 -22.47
C SER A 199 19.76 42.51 -23.36
N ASN A 200 18.72 42.27 -24.14
CA ASN A 200 18.07 43.31 -24.96
C ASN A 200 16.55 43.03 -24.98
N LYS A 201 15.78 44.02 -25.46
CA LYS A 201 14.33 43.95 -25.49
C LYS A 201 13.69 42.84 -26.32
N TYR A 202 14.47 42.09 -27.09
CA TYR A 202 14.02 41.01 -27.96
C TYR A 202 14.37 39.63 -27.38
N ASN A 203 15.14 39.59 -26.31
CA ASN A 203 15.64 38.36 -25.73
C ASN A 203 14.99 38.07 -24.37
N VAL A 204 14.78 36.80 -24.09
CA VAL A 204 14.29 36.27 -22.80
C VAL A 204 15.25 35.19 -22.33
N ALA A 205 15.59 35.18 -21.06
CA ALA A 205 16.44 34.19 -20.46
C ALA A 205 15.85 32.77 -20.61
N VAL A 206 16.72 31.78 -20.79
CA VAL A 206 16.36 30.37 -20.95
C VAL A 206 17.28 29.47 -20.16
N VAL A 207 16.83 28.25 -19.88
CA VAL A 207 17.69 27.15 -19.52
C VAL A 207 17.92 26.30 -20.79
N ARG A 208 19.15 25.98 -21.07
CA ARG A 208 19.54 25.14 -22.21
C ARG A 208 19.32 23.65 -21.93
N SER A 209 19.45 22.83 -22.96
CA SER A 209 19.30 21.37 -22.86
C SER A 209 20.27 20.70 -21.88
N ASP A 210 21.48 21.28 -21.73
CA ASP A 210 22.49 20.82 -20.79
C ASP A 210 22.28 21.29 -19.35
N GLY A 211 21.19 22.03 -19.09
CA GLY A 211 20.88 22.62 -17.79
C GLY A 211 21.58 23.94 -17.50
N SER A 212 22.42 24.47 -18.42
CA SER A 212 23.03 25.79 -18.24
C SER A 212 22.01 26.92 -18.41
N VAL A 213 22.13 27.97 -17.57
CA VAL A 213 21.29 29.15 -17.67
C VAL A 213 21.89 30.15 -18.61
N GLU A 214 21.15 30.54 -19.65
CA GLU A 214 21.54 31.57 -20.61
C GLU A 214 20.86 32.88 -20.21
N TYR A 215 21.58 33.75 -19.52
CA TYR A 215 21.07 35.02 -18.99
C TYR A 215 20.83 36.07 -20.08
N SER A 216 21.71 36.15 -21.08
CA SER A 216 21.55 37.09 -22.19
C SER A 216 20.32 36.78 -23.03
N GLY A 217 19.87 35.51 -22.94
CA GLY A 217 18.64 35.01 -23.49
C GLY A 217 18.66 34.73 -24.97
N TYR A 218 17.59 34.08 -25.41
CA TYR A 218 17.30 33.81 -26.82
C TYR A 218 16.21 34.73 -27.34
N THR A 219 16.28 35.02 -28.64
CA THR A 219 15.27 35.84 -29.32
C THR A 219 13.87 35.20 -29.22
N MET A 220 12.88 36.00 -28.85
CA MET A 220 11.48 35.63 -28.72
C MET A 220 10.78 35.27 -30.03
N LEU A 221 11.42 35.56 -31.19
CA LEU A 221 10.76 35.57 -32.49
C LEU A 221 10.24 34.23 -32.99
N ILE A 222 9.10 34.32 -33.60
CA ILE A 222 8.04 33.39 -33.99
C ILE A 222 8.50 32.18 -34.84
N PHE A 223 9.52 32.28 -35.64
CA PHE A 223 9.68 31.38 -36.78
C PHE A 223 10.51 30.11 -36.52
N ASN A 224 11.18 29.93 -35.39
CA ASN A 224 11.85 28.68 -35.02
C ASN A 224 12.25 28.60 -33.54
N ASN A 225 11.73 29.46 -32.68
CA ASN A 225 12.14 29.55 -31.27
C ASN A 225 11.08 29.03 -30.30
N HIS A 226 10.50 27.86 -30.62
CA HIS A 226 9.68 27.17 -29.67
C HIS A 226 10.58 26.60 -28.57
N ARG A 227 10.21 26.84 -27.31
CA ARG A 227 10.88 26.30 -26.14
C ARG A 227 9.86 25.71 -25.19
N THR A 228 10.34 24.86 -24.33
CA THR A 228 9.51 24.15 -23.35
C THR A 228 8.94 25.11 -22.31
N VAL A 229 7.68 24.91 -21.96
CA VAL A 229 7.02 25.52 -20.81
C VAL A 229 7.28 24.62 -19.59
N ARG A 230 7.88 25.22 -18.56
CA ARG A 230 8.22 24.49 -17.33
C ARG A 230 7.94 25.37 -16.11
N PRO A 231 6.71 25.39 -15.59
CA PRO A 231 6.32 26.20 -14.45
C PRO A 231 6.79 25.62 -13.13
N ALA A 232 6.78 26.48 -12.10
CA ALA A 232 6.90 26.15 -10.71
C ALA A 232 5.69 26.71 -9.94
N PHE A 233 5.48 26.24 -8.70
CA PHE A 233 4.51 26.79 -7.78
C PHE A 233 4.86 26.47 -6.32
N ASN A 234 4.27 27.20 -5.39
CA ASN A 234 4.35 26.91 -3.95
C ASN A 234 3.05 26.30 -3.47
N LEU A 235 3.15 25.17 -2.77
CA LEU A 235 2.03 24.50 -2.13
C LEU A 235 2.09 24.75 -0.62
N ASN A 236 0.95 25.12 -0.02
CA ASN A 236 0.81 25.28 1.42
C ASN A 236 0.81 23.90 2.10
N LEU A 237 1.83 23.63 2.92
CA LEU A 237 1.95 22.36 3.64
C LEU A 237 0.79 22.11 4.62
N ASN A 238 0.18 23.18 5.17
CA ASN A 238 -1.00 23.06 6.05
C ASN A 238 -2.26 22.56 5.32
N SER A 239 -2.25 22.57 3.99
CA SER A 239 -3.34 22.01 3.18
C SER A 239 -3.16 20.51 2.92
N VAL A 240 -2.03 19.92 3.29
CA VAL A 240 -1.73 18.49 3.07
C VAL A 240 -1.99 17.71 4.36
N LEU A 241 -2.93 16.77 4.32
CA LEU A 241 -3.20 15.87 5.44
C LEU A 241 -2.18 14.75 5.51
N PHE A 242 -1.88 14.13 4.38
CA PHE A 242 -0.87 13.07 4.27
C PHE A 242 -0.46 12.83 2.82
N ALA A 243 0.66 12.16 2.65
CA ALA A 243 1.15 11.68 1.36
C ALA A 243 1.02 10.15 1.29
N SER A 244 0.81 9.64 0.09
CA SER A 244 0.84 8.20 -0.20
C SER A 244 1.70 7.93 -1.44
N ALA A 245 2.15 6.70 -1.61
CA ALA A 245 2.76 6.30 -2.87
C ALA A 245 1.82 6.66 -4.03
N ALA A 246 2.37 7.15 -5.12
CA ALA A 246 1.59 7.67 -6.24
C ALA A 246 0.73 6.59 -6.92
N VAL A 247 1.20 5.34 -6.91
CA VAL A 247 0.53 4.16 -7.46
C VAL A 247 0.39 3.12 -6.36
N GLY A 248 -0.80 2.54 -6.20
CA GLY A 248 -1.07 1.43 -5.28
C GLY A 248 -0.95 1.75 -3.79
N GLY A 249 -0.62 3.00 -3.40
CA GLY A 249 -0.40 3.36 -1.99
C GLY A 249 -1.63 3.36 -1.10
N LYS A 250 -2.81 3.22 -1.68
CA LYS A 250 -4.10 3.19 -0.99
C LYS A 250 -4.94 2.02 -1.51
N PRO A 251 -4.76 0.81 -0.98
CA PRO A 251 -5.52 -0.37 -1.39
C PRO A 251 -7.01 -0.22 -1.09
N ASP A 252 -7.85 -0.99 -1.80
CA ASP A 252 -9.28 -1.12 -1.51
C ASP A 252 -9.51 -2.08 -0.36
N GLY A 253 -10.58 -1.86 0.40
CA GLY A 253 -11.04 -2.77 1.43
C GLY A 253 -10.70 -2.34 2.85
N GLY A 254 -10.64 -3.31 3.76
CA GLY A 254 -10.41 -3.09 5.19
C GLY A 254 -9.03 -2.52 5.53
N LEU A 255 -8.73 -2.50 6.81
CA LEU A 255 -7.43 -2.03 7.30
C LEU A 255 -6.30 -2.96 6.85
N THR A 256 -5.34 -2.39 6.16
CA THR A 256 -4.15 -3.08 5.63
C THR A 256 -2.91 -2.46 6.26
N GLU A 257 -1.92 -3.27 6.60
CA GLU A 257 -0.67 -2.82 7.21
C GLU A 257 0.07 -1.80 6.31
N VAL A 258 0.58 -0.74 6.93
CA VAL A 258 1.39 0.26 6.23
C VAL A 258 2.82 -0.22 6.10
N SER A 259 3.22 -0.48 4.88
CA SER A 259 4.60 -0.88 4.56
C SER A 259 5.50 0.31 4.26
N LYS A 260 6.80 0.10 4.42
CA LYS A 260 7.78 1.11 4.05
C LYS A 260 7.89 1.22 2.53
N TYR A 261 7.44 2.34 1.99
CA TYR A 261 7.61 2.64 0.57
C TYR A 261 9.07 3.02 0.25
N SER A 262 9.67 2.26 -0.66
CA SER A 262 11.05 2.48 -1.12
C SER A 262 11.16 3.39 -2.34
N GLY A 263 10.03 3.68 -2.99
CA GLY A 263 9.94 4.59 -4.14
C GLY A 263 10.06 6.06 -3.76
N ASN A 264 9.96 6.93 -4.75
CA ASN A 264 10.14 8.37 -4.60
C ASN A 264 9.05 9.18 -5.32
N GLU A 265 7.93 8.56 -5.64
CA GLU A 265 6.79 9.16 -6.30
C GLU A 265 5.59 9.19 -5.37
N TRP A 266 5.06 10.38 -5.12
CA TRP A 266 4.06 10.64 -4.10
C TRP A 266 2.83 11.32 -4.69
N LYS A 267 1.66 10.99 -4.20
CA LYS A 267 0.43 11.76 -4.35
C LYS A 267 0.00 12.32 -3.00
N LEU A 268 -0.77 13.39 -3.03
CA LEU A 268 -1.19 14.10 -1.83
C LEU A 268 -2.67 13.89 -1.57
N THR A 269 -3.04 13.84 -0.28
CA THR A 269 -4.41 14.00 0.17
C THR A 269 -4.53 15.38 0.83
N LEU A 270 -5.35 16.23 0.23
CA LEU A 270 -5.57 17.60 0.69
C LEU A 270 -6.76 17.67 1.64
N LEU A 271 -6.66 18.60 2.59
CA LEU A 271 -7.77 18.98 3.44
C LEU A 271 -8.83 19.76 2.63
N ASP A 272 -10.03 19.21 2.53
CA ASP A 272 -11.21 19.92 2.07
C ASP A 272 -12.03 20.35 3.29
N SER A 273 -11.89 21.60 3.70
CA SER A 273 -12.56 22.17 4.88
C SER A 273 -14.09 22.26 4.75
N ARG A 274 -14.65 22.00 3.56
CA ARG A 274 -16.11 21.95 3.35
C ARG A 274 -16.70 20.61 3.78
N ARG A 275 -15.86 19.57 3.96
CA ARG A 275 -16.26 18.25 4.43
C ARG A 275 -16.36 18.26 5.95
N ASN A 276 -17.58 18.31 6.47
CA ASN A 276 -17.85 18.41 7.91
C ASN A 276 -18.07 17.02 8.53
N PHE A 277 -17.15 16.09 8.25
CA PHE A 277 -17.22 14.73 8.77
C PHE A 277 -16.91 14.70 10.27
N ALA A 278 -17.67 13.89 11.00
CA ALA A 278 -17.44 13.66 12.42
C ALA A 278 -17.94 12.28 12.85
N VAL A 279 -17.36 11.77 13.91
CA VAL A 279 -17.72 10.52 14.57
C VAL A 279 -18.13 10.84 16.02
N THR A 280 -19.09 10.10 16.54
CA THR A 280 -19.66 10.34 17.90
C THR A 280 -18.71 9.80 18.97
N GLU A 281 -18.15 8.65 18.76
CA GLU A 281 -17.28 7.92 19.69
C GLU A 281 -15.94 8.66 19.84
N LYS A 282 -15.40 8.67 21.06
CA LYS A 282 -14.09 9.25 21.36
C LYS A 282 -13.07 8.23 21.81
N THR A 283 -13.55 7.14 22.34
CA THR A 283 -12.76 6.00 22.80
C THR A 283 -13.46 4.70 22.45
N VAL A 284 -12.72 3.71 22.06
CA VAL A 284 -13.20 2.34 21.81
C VAL A 284 -12.15 1.36 22.31
N SER A 285 -12.59 0.21 22.80
CA SER A 285 -11.72 -0.94 23.09
C SER A 285 -12.14 -2.11 22.21
N ALA A 286 -11.18 -2.86 21.74
CA ALA A 286 -11.41 -4.03 20.90
C ALA A 286 -10.24 -5.02 21.02
N ALA A 287 -10.53 -6.31 20.91
CA ALA A 287 -9.50 -7.32 20.70
C ALA A 287 -9.07 -7.35 19.20
N PRO A 288 -7.90 -7.93 18.88
CA PRO A 288 -7.58 -8.27 17.50
C PRO A 288 -8.69 -9.14 16.88
N ASP A 289 -9.02 -8.87 15.62
CA ASP A 289 -10.08 -9.53 14.84
C ASP A 289 -11.52 -9.12 15.21
N ASP A 290 -11.73 -8.25 16.19
CA ASP A 290 -13.03 -7.68 16.51
C ASP A 290 -13.52 -6.69 15.45
N THR A 291 -14.82 -6.41 15.46
CA THR A 291 -15.45 -5.36 14.66
C THR A 291 -15.92 -4.22 15.55
N VAL A 292 -15.41 -3.03 15.29
CA VAL A 292 -15.83 -1.79 15.96
C VAL A 292 -16.89 -1.10 15.11
N THR A 293 -18.02 -0.74 15.71
CA THR A 293 -19.07 0.04 15.05
C THR A 293 -19.02 1.49 15.51
N LEU A 294 -18.92 2.43 14.57
CA LEU A 294 -18.90 3.87 14.85
C LEU A 294 -20.09 4.57 14.20
N ASN A 295 -20.63 5.58 14.90
CA ASN A 295 -21.68 6.46 14.38
C ASN A 295 -21.05 7.69 13.71
N TYR A 296 -21.31 7.88 12.43
CA TYR A 296 -20.77 9.01 11.65
C TYR A 296 -21.86 9.99 11.20
N LYS A 297 -21.44 11.21 10.90
CA LYS A 297 -22.24 12.25 10.22
C LYS A 297 -21.34 13.10 9.31
N GLY A 298 -21.96 13.71 8.29
CA GLY A 298 -21.27 14.59 7.34
C GLY A 298 -20.37 13.85 6.34
N ALA A 299 -20.63 12.57 6.10
CA ALA A 299 -19.95 11.84 5.03
C ALA A 299 -20.42 12.33 3.65
N THR A 300 -19.50 12.44 2.71
CA THR A 300 -19.85 12.69 1.31
C THR A 300 -20.15 11.34 0.65
N THR A 301 -21.20 11.30 -0.17
CA THR A 301 -21.63 10.09 -0.88
C THR A 301 -21.26 10.16 -2.36
N GLY A 302 -20.95 9.02 -2.98
CA GLY A 302 -20.61 8.95 -4.40
C GLY A 302 -19.69 7.79 -4.75
N LYS A 303 -19.42 7.60 -6.03
CA LYS A 303 -18.64 6.47 -6.54
C LYS A 303 -17.20 6.41 -5.99
N ASN A 304 -16.58 7.56 -5.77
CA ASN A 304 -15.19 7.68 -5.31
C ASN A 304 -15.10 8.20 -3.87
N GLU A 305 -16.21 8.15 -3.14
CA GLU A 305 -16.32 8.66 -1.78
C GLU A 305 -16.28 7.50 -0.80
N TYR A 306 -15.44 7.63 0.21
CA TYR A 306 -15.19 6.57 1.21
C TYR A 306 -15.20 7.14 2.62
N ILE A 307 -15.48 6.30 3.59
CA ILE A 307 -15.04 6.46 4.96
C ILE A 307 -13.74 5.69 5.06
N SER A 308 -12.67 6.40 5.37
CA SER A 308 -11.32 5.85 5.47
C SER A 308 -10.82 5.93 6.91
N VAL A 309 -9.94 5.01 7.25
CA VAL A 309 -9.37 4.90 8.60
C VAL A 309 -7.87 4.75 8.51
N ILE A 310 -7.17 5.43 9.41
CA ILE A 310 -5.75 5.21 9.69
C ILE A 310 -5.62 4.86 11.17
N LEU A 311 -4.98 3.74 11.48
CA LEU A 311 -4.52 3.45 12.83
C LEU A 311 -3.07 3.89 12.95
N ALA A 312 -2.79 4.76 13.90
CA ALA A 312 -1.45 5.28 14.15
C ALA A 312 -1.06 5.10 15.61
N ASP A 313 0.20 4.79 15.86
CA ASP A 313 0.84 4.80 17.16
C ASP A 313 1.92 5.89 17.23
N ASN A 314 2.80 5.83 18.23
CA ASN A 314 3.91 6.77 18.38
C ASN A 314 4.97 6.69 17.27
N ASN A 315 4.96 5.63 16.46
CA ASN A 315 5.87 5.41 15.33
C ASN A 315 5.28 5.86 14.00
N GLY A 316 4.03 6.35 14.00
CA GLY A 316 3.32 6.81 12.81
C GLY A 316 2.16 5.92 12.40
N ALA A 317 1.77 5.95 11.11
CA ALA A 317 0.69 5.12 10.59
C ALA A 317 1.10 3.65 10.55
N GLN A 318 0.27 2.79 11.12
CA GLN A 318 0.47 1.34 11.15
C GLN A 318 -0.47 0.62 10.18
N TYR A 319 -1.72 1.09 10.04
CA TYR A 319 -2.72 0.54 9.13
C TYR A 319 -3.48 1.66 8.43
N TYR A 320 -3.91 1.38 7.21
CA TYR A 320 -4.81 2.24 6.44
C TYR A 320 -5.85 1.39 5.72
N GLY A 321 -7.07 1.92 5.58
CA GLY A 321 -8.12 1.29 4.78
C GLY A 321 -9.23 2.24 4.38
N ARG A 322 -9.77 2.05 3.17
CA ARG A 322 -11.03 2.64 2.70
C ARG A 322 -12.16 1.70 3.10
N VAL A 323 -12.58 1.77 4.38
CA VAL A 323 -13.37 0.73 5.04
C VAL A 323 -14.84 0.67 4.59
N ALA A 324 -15.40 1.75 4.06
CA ALA A 324 -16.77 1.75 3.56
C ALA A 324 -17.01 2.83 2.49
N GLN A 325 -17.95 2.58 1.58
CA GLN A 325 -18.56 3.60 0.73
C GLN A 325 -19.89 4.06 1.37
N PRO A 326 -19.98 5.29 1.88
CA PRO A 326 -21.20 5.76 2.53
C PRO A 326 -22.33 5.95 1.50
N THR A 327 -23.51 5.44 1.82
CA THR A 327 -24.74 5.59 1.02
C THR A 327 -25.60 6.75 1.51
N ALA A 328 -25.27 7.30 2.68
CA ALA A 328 -25.95 8.44 3.30
C ALA A 328 -24.93 9.32 4.04
N GLU A 329 -25.29 10.59 4.25
CA GLU A 329 -24.46 11.55 4.99
C GLU A 329 -24.25 11.19 6.47
N SER A 330 -25.11 10.34 7.03
CA SER A 330 -25.03 9.88 8.42
C SER A 330 -25.45 8.42 8.51
N GLY A 331 -24.82 7.68 9.42
CA GLY A 331 -25.07 6.25 9.60
C GLY A 331 -24.06 5.62 10.52
N THR A 332 -23.90 4.31 10.38
CA THR A 332 -22.88 3.53 11.09
C THR A 332 -21.86 2.98 10.10
N VAL A 333 -20.62 2.85 10.56
CA VAL A 333 -19.53 2.18 9.84
C VAL A 333 -18.97 1.08 10.73
N GLU A 334 -18.76 -0.09 10.15
CA GLU A 334 -18.11 -1.22 10.79
C GLU A 334 -16.64 -1.27 10.35
N ILE A 335 -15.75 -1.34 11.33
CA ILE A 335 -14.30 -1.37 11.13
C ILE A 335 -13.77 -2.66 11.71
N LYS A 336 -13.30 -3.55 10.87
CA LYS A 336 -12.64 -4.78 11.28
C LYS A 336 -11.23 -4.45 11.77
N ILE A 337 -10.94 -4.75 13.03
CA ILE A 337 -9.60 -4.58 13.60
C ILE A 337 -8.69 -5.67 13.05
N PRO A 338 -7.48 -5.34 12.59
CA PRO A 338 -6.55 -6.34 12.08
C PRO A 338 -6.25 -7.45 13.10
N SER A 339 -6.22 -8.69 12.63
CA SER A 339 -5.96 -9.84 13.50
C SER A 339 -4.53 -9.89 14.04
N ASP A 340 -3.62 -9.17 13.41
CA ASP A 340 -2.19 -9.12 13.71
C ASP A 340 -1.74 -7.84 14.42
N ILE A 341 -2.67 -6.96 14.73
CA ILE A 341 -2.37 -5.73 15.46
C ILE A 341 -1.84 -6.05 16.86
N ALA A 342 -0.75 -5.39 17.24
CA ALA A 342 -0.22 -5.56 18.59
C ALA A 342 -1.14 -4.91 19.63
N PRO A 343 -1.27 -5.49 20.84
CA PRO A 343 -1.96 -4.83 21.94
C PRO A 343 -1.33 -3.48 22.30
N GLY A 344 -2.17 -2.51 22.64
CA GLY A 344 -1.73 -1.16 23.00
C GLY A 344 -2.72 -0.08 22.58
N ASP A 345 -2.33 1.16 22.80
CA ASP A 345 -3.13 2.33 22.44
C ASP A 345 -2.75 2.86 21.06
N TYR A 346 -3.76 3.06 20.23
CA TYR A 346 -3.67 3.63 18.90
C TYR A 346 -4.55 4.88 18.79
N THR A 347 -4.15 5.81 17.94
CA THR A 347 -5.06 6.84 17.45
C THR A 347 -5.72 6.33 16.18
N MET A 348 -7.02 6.06 16.24
CA MET A 348 -7.85 5.75 15.08
C MET A 348 -8.33 7.06 14.46
N LYS A 349 -7.78 7.42 13.32
CA LYS A 349 -8.16 8.61 12.52
C LYS A 349 -9.21 8.20 11.50
N VAL A 350 -10.44 8.64 11.69
CA VAL A 350 -11.56 8.36 10.78
C VAL A 350 -11.89 9.61 9.98
N PHE A 351 -12.11 9.50 8.68
CA PHE A 351 -12.35 10.67 7.82
C PHE A 351 -13.15 10.30 6.56
N SER A 352 -13.83 11.31 6.00
CA SER A 352 -14.47 11.20 4.69
C SER A 352 -13.44 11.52 3.61
N GLU A 353 -13.20 10.59 2.68
CA GLU A 353 -12.19 10.68 1.65
C GLU A 353 -12.76 10.55 0.25
N GLN A 354 -12.32 11.41 -0.66
CA GLN A 354 -12.50 11.25 -2.09
C GLN A 354 -11.22 10.68 -2.68
N TYR A 355 -11.27 9.45 -3.18
CA TYR A 355 -10.15 8.80 -3.86
C TYR A 355 -10.26 8.97 -5.36
N ASN A 356 -9.33 9.70 -5.96
CA ASN A 356 -9.34 10.07 -7.39
C ASN A 356 -8.52 9.14 -8.28
N GLY A 357 -7.91 8.10 -7.71
CA GLY A 357 -7.07 7.14 -8.41
C GLY A 357 -5.57 7.49 -8.33
N ASP A 358 -4.76 6.64 -8.96
CA ASP A 358 -3.31 6.76 -8.95
C ASP A 358 -2.83 8.06 -9.61
N CYS A 359 -1.72 8.59 -9.12
CA CYS A 359 -1.09 9.82 -9.57
C CYS A 359 -2.01 11.06 -9.56
N LYS A 360 -3.09 11.05 -8.82
CA LYS A 360 -4.02 12.18 -8.69
C LYS A 360 -4.14 12.63 -7.25
N THR A 361 -4.36 13.92 -7.06
CA THR A 361 -4.65 14.50 -5.75
C THR A 361 -5.97 13.95 -5.21
N ASP A 362 -5.97 13.49 -3.97
CA ASP A 362 -7.18 13.13 -3.23
C ASP A 362 -7.62 14.25 -2.31
N LEU A 363 -8.87 14.20 -1.87
CA LEU A 363 -9.44 15.17 -0.93
C LEU A 363 -9.98 14.45 0.29
N ALA A 364 -9.84 15.04 1.46
CA ALA A 364 -10.44 14.47 2.67
C ALA A 364 -10.88 15.54 3.67
N SER A 365 -11.80 15.15 4.55
CA SER A 365 -12.15 15.94 5.73
C SER A 365 -10.98 16.01 6.71
N ALA A 366 -11.07 16.87 7.70
CA ALA A 366 -10.25 16.73 8.90
C ALA A 366 -10.45 15.36 9.55
N PHE A 367 -9.44 14.87 10.26
CA PHE A 367 -9.53 13.62 11.00
C PHE A 367 -10.46 13.75 12.20
N ALA A 368 -11.33 12.75 12.40
CA ALA A 368 -11.99 12.48 13.65
C ALA A 368 -11.13 11.50 14.44
N ASP A 369 -10.38 12.01 15.41
CA ASP A 369 -9.47 11.18 16.20
C ASP A 369 -10.24 10.47 17.32
N ILE A 370 -10.03 9.15 17.43
CA ILE A 370 -10.60 8.24 18.42
C ILE A 370 -9.45 7.50 19.07
N THR A 371 -9.46 7.37 20.40
CA THR A 371 -8.52 6.48 21.08
C THR A 371 -9.03 5.05 20.94
N LEU A 372 -8.25 4.19 20.30
CA LEU A 372 -8.47 2.75 20.24
C LEU A 372 -7.51 2.07 21.21
N THR A 373 -8.04 1.38 22.21
CA THR A 373 -7.25 0.47 23.04
C THR A 373 -7.42 -0.94 22.48
N VAL A 374 -6.35 -1.49 21.92
CA VAL A 374 -6.31 -2.90 21.50
C VAL A 374 -5.96 -3.72 22.73
N GLU A 375 -6.93 -4.52 23.17
CA GLU A 375 -6.77 -5.35 24.36
C GLU A 375 -5.79 -6.48 24.10
N SER A 376 -4.94 -6.77 25.09
CA SER A 376 -4.19 -8.01 25.06
C SER A 376 -5.20 -9.17 25.19
N GLN A 377 -5.08 -10.16 24.32
CA GLN A 377 -5.78 -11.42 24.60
C GLN A 377 -5.37 -11.87 26.01
N PRO A 378 -6.32 -12.21 26.88
CA PRO A 378 -5.95 -12.68 28.20
C PRO A 378 -5.00 -13.87 28.04
N ASP A 379 -3.84 -13.81 28.69
CA ASP A 379 -2.98 -14.98 28.81
C ASP A 379 -3.85 -16.15 29.30
N GLU A 380 -3.73 -17.31 28.65
CA GLU A 380 -4.42 -18.51 29.12
C GLU A 380 -4.15 -18.68 30.62
N GLN A 381 -5.19 -18.53 31.43
CA GLN A 381 -5.06 -18.52 32.89
C GLN A 381 -4.80 -19.92 33.48
N PHE A 382 -4.37 -20.87 32.66
CA PHE A 382 -4.09 -22.22 33.08
C PHE A 382 -2.60 -22.44 33.30
N THR A 383 -2.26 -23.01 34.43
CA THR A 383 -0.95 -23.59 34.65
C THR A 383 -0.90 -24.93 33.90
N LEU A 384 -0.83 -24.85 32.57
CA LEU A 384 -0.80 -26.02 31.71
C LEU A 384 0.57 -26.68 31.76
N THR A 385 0.61 -27.95 32.12
CA THR A 385 1.81 -28.75 32.06
C THR A 385 1.73 -29.69 30.85
N PRO A 386 2.68 -29.65 29.90
CA PRO A 386 2.67 -30.57 28.77
C PRO A 386 2.54 -32.04 29.23
N GLY A 387 1.65 -32.79 28.62
CA GLY A 387 1.26 -34.13 29.02
C GLY A 387 0.06 -34.20 29.99
N GLY A 388 -0.39 -33.06 30.49
CA GLY A 388 -1.64 -33.00 31.31
C GLY A 388 -2.86 -33.34 30.46
N ARG A 389 -3.81 -34.09 31.09
CA ARG A 389 -5.06 -34.50 30.43
C ARG A 389 -6.22 -33.63 30.85
N TYR A 390 -7.02 -33.21 29.88
CA TYR A 390 -8.17 -32.35 30.01
C TYR A 390 -9.37 -32.97 29.30
N TYR A 391 -10.59 -32.69 29.76
CA TYR A 391 -11.82 -33.24 29.19
C TYR A 391 -12.67 -32.12 28.61
N PHE A 392 -13.06 -32.27 27.35
CA PHE A 392 -13.89 -31.31 26.65
C PHE A 392 -15.25 -31.90 26.28
N ASP A 393 -16.30 -31.10 26.42
CA ASP A 393 -17.64 -31.44 25.96
C ASP A 393 -17.81 -31.06 24.50
N LEU A 394 -17.73 -32.01 23.59
CA LEU A 394 -17.92 -31.83 22.17
C LEU A 394 -19.30 -32.23 21.66
N SER A 395 -20.25 -32.53 22.54
CA SER A 395 -21.60 -33.01 22.18
C SER A 395 -22.37 -32.03 21.30
N ALA A 396 -22.21 -30.71 21.50
CA ALA A 396 -22.85 -29.65 20.72
C ALA A 396 -22.13 -29.33 19.40
N MET A 397 -20.95 -29.90 19.13
CA MET A 397 -20.13 -29.55 17.98
C MET A 397 -20.64 -30.12 16.65
N ASN A 398 -21.60 -31.07 16.69
CA ASN A 398 -22.17 -31.74 15.50
C ASN A 398 -21.08 -32.29 14.58
N ILE A 399 -20.11 -33.02 15.16
CA ILE A 399 -19.00 -33.63 14.44
C ILE A 399 -19.54 -34.73 13.52
N PRO A 400 -19.28 -34.68 12.20
CA PRO A 400 -19.80 -35.71 11.28
C PRO A 400 -18.98 -37.01 11.38
N GLY A 401 -19.54 -38.08 10.85
CA GLY A 401 -18.96 -39.41 10.86
C GLY A 401 -19.56 -40.31 11.98
N THR A 402 -18.95 -41.49 12.11
CA THR A 402 -19.34 -42.46 13.16
C THR A 402 -18.47 -42.23 14.39
N VAL A 403 -19.08 -42.01 15.54
CA VAL A 403 -18.35 -41.82 16.80
C VAL A 403 -17.52 -43.08 17.11
N ASN A 404 -16.31 -42.89 17.52
CA ASN A 404 -15.37 -43.97 17.86
C ASN A 404 -15.86 -44.69 19.15
N SER A 405 -16.16 -45.96 19.03
CA SER A 405 -16.64 -46.78 20.18
C SER A 405 -15.58 -46.99 21.26
N ASN A 406 -14.32 -46.70 21.02
CA ASN A 406 -13.24 -46.76 22.01
C ASN A 406 -13.12 -45.50 22.87
N LEU A 407 -13.87 -44.44 22.56
CA LEU A 407 -13.94 -43.26 23.42
C LEU A 407 -14.51 -43.64 24.80
N PRO A 408 -13.96 -43.08 25.87
CA PRO A 408 -14.51 -43.31 27.23
C PRO A 408 -15.97 -42.90 27.35
N ASP A 409 -16.39 -41.92 26.56
CA ASP A 409 -17.77 -41.46 26.46
C ASP A 409 -18.20 -41.27 25.01
N SER A 410 -19.06 -42.14 24.52
CA SER A 410 -19.58 -42.09 23.14
C SER A 410 -20.58 -40.97 22.89
N THR A 411 -21.03 -40.28 23.93
CA THR A 411 -21.92 -39.11 23.82
C THR A 411 -21.17 -37.82 23.56
N LEU A 412 -19.84 -37.87 23.59
CA LEU A 412 -18.92 -36.76 23.40
C LEU A 412 -18.99 -35.66 24.49
N HIS A 413 -19.62 -35.93 25.63
CA HIS A 413 -19.62 -34.97 26.74
C HIS A 413 -18.27 -34.89 27.46
N TYR A 414 -17.47 -35.97 27.42
CA TYR A 414 -16.18 -36.08 28.11
C TYR A 414 -15.10 -36.64 27.19
N VAL A 415 -14.72 -35.89 26.15
CA VAL A 415 -13.64 -36.30 25.25
C VAL A 415 -12.31 -35.92 25.89
N PRO A 416 -11.37 -36.87 26.10
CA PRO A 416 -10.09 -36.58 26.69
C PRO A 416 -9.11 -36.01 25.64
N PHE A 417 -8.44 -34.95 26.05
CA PHE A 417 -7.38 -34.28 25.30
C PHE A 417 -6.11 -34.19 26.15
N THR A 418 -4.97 -34.35 25.55
CA THR A 418 -3.68 -34.08 26.18
C THR A 418 -3.15 -32.73 25.72
N TYR A 419 -2.74 -31.89 26.66
CA TYR A 419 -2.03 -30.66 26.33
C TYR A 419 -0.63 -30.99 25.82
N ALA A 420 -0.37 -30.68 24.55
CA ALA A 420 0.88 -30.99 23.88
C ALA A 420 1.97 -29.90 24.07
N GLY A 421 1.59 -28.73 24.55
CA GLY A 421 2.47 -27.59 24.71
C GLY A 421 2.12 -26.45 23.75
N THR A 422 2.93 -25.39 23.77
CA THR A 422 2.78 -24.25 22.87
C THR A 422 3.49 -24.54 21.54
N VAL A 423 2.78 -24.29 20.45
CA VAL A 423 3.32 -24.33 19.08
C VAL A 423 3.75 -22.94 18.68
N ASN A 424 4.95 -22.80 18.13
CA ASN A 424 5.41 -21.52 17.61
C ASN A 424 4.62 -21.13 16.35
N ALA A 425 4.46 -19.84 16.14
CA ALA A 425 3.88 -19.31 14.94
C ALA A 425 4.61 -19.80 13.68
N TYR A 426 3.86 -20.14 12.65
CA TYR A 426 4.39 -20.38 11.32
C TYR A 426 3.38 -19.93 10.26
N LYS A 427 3.89 -19.50 9.12
CA LYS A 427 3.08 -19.08 7.97
C LYS A 427 3.24 -20.11 6.86
N LEU A 428 2.14 -20.66 6.36
CA LEU A 428 2.15 -21.45 5.14
C LEU A 428 2.18 -20.50 3.94
N THR A 429 2.84 -20.89 2.86
CA THR A 429 2.69 -20.21 1.58
C THR A 429 1.31 -20.52 0.98
N SER A 430 0.80 -19.66 0.11
CA SER A 430 -0.49 -19.87 -0.59
C SER A 430 -0.51 -21.20 -1.38
N GLU A 431 0.63 -21.67 -1.87
CA GLU A 431 0.76 -22.97 -2.53
C GLU A 431 0.54 -24.16 -1.59
N MET A 432 0.77 -23.98 -0.30
CA MET A 432 0.64 -25.01 0.74
C MET A 432 -0.69 -24.95 1.46
N ALA A 433 -1.37 -23.80 1.43
CA ALA A 433 -2.65 -23.59 2.06
C ALA A 433 -3.82 -23.90 1.10
N THR A 434 -4.99 -24.17 1.66
CA THR A 434 -6.22 -24.35 0.86
C THR A 434 -6.82 -23.01 0.44
N THR A 435 -6.56 -21.96 1.22
CA THR A 435 -6.99 -20.58 0.98
C THR A 435 -5.92 -19.62 1.51
N GLU A 436 -5.90 -18.39 1.02
CA GLU A 436 -5.02 -17.35 1.54
C GLU A 436 -5.34 -17.03 3.02
N GLU A 437 -6.62 -16.98 3.37
CA GLU A 437 -7.07 -16.82 4.76
C GLU A 437 -6.45 -17.89 5.68
N TYR A 438 -6.43 -19.13 5.24
CA TYR A 438 -5.81 -20.20 6.02
C TYR A 438 -4.29 -20.02 6.17
N ALA A 439 -3.60 -19.56 5.15
CA ALA A 439 -2.16 -19.30 5.21
C ALA A 439 -1.77 -18.32 6.34
N GLN A 440 -2.69 -17.48 6.77
CA GLN A 440 -2.50 -16.50 7.85
C GLN A 440 -2.86 -17.02 9.25
N LYS A 441 -3.71 -18.05 9.37
CA LYS A 441 -4.27 -18.49 10.68
C LYS A 441 -3.26 -18.98 11.71
N ASN A 442 -2.14 -19.54 11.26
CA ASN A 442 -1.14 -20.13 12.16
C ASN A 442 0.07 -19.21 12.41
N LYS A 443 -0.07 -17.92 12.16
CA LYS A 443 1.03 -16.95 12.33
C LYS A 443 1.30 -16.58 13.81
N TYR A 444 0.45 -16.99 14.73
CA TYR A 444 0.63 -16.73 16.16
C TYR A 444 1.01 -17.99 16.93
N PRO A 445 1.79 -17.88 18.01
CA PRO A 445 1.96 -18.97 18.96
C PRO A 445 0.62 -19.34 19.59
N HIS A 446 0.36 -20.62 19.76
CA HIS A 446 -0.88 -21.11 20.39
C HIS A 446 -0.65 -22.37 21.21
N SER A 447 -1.49 -22.57 22.23
CA SER A 447 -1.51 -23.79 23.04
C SER A 447 -2.28 -24.88 22.31
N LEU A 448 -1.65 -26.04 22.12
CA LEU A 448 -2.23 -27.16 21.39
C LEU A 448 -2.70 -28.26 22.34
N PHE A 449 -3.97 -28.59 22.23
CA PHE A 449 -4.58 -29.78 22.86
C PHE A 449 -4.86 -30.80 21.76
N ILE A 450 -4.51 -32.04 22.00
CA ILE A 450 -4.69 -33.16 21.05
C ILE A 450 -5.63 -34.16 21.65
N ALA A 451 -6.69 -34.52 20.93
CA ALA A 451 -7.59 -35.57 21.36
C ALA A 451 -6.82 -36.90 21.53
N ASP A 452 -7.00 -37.56 22.68
CA ASP A 452 -6.32 -38.83 22.99
C ASP A 452 -6.83 -39.99 22.13
N TYR A 453 -8.00 -39.84 21.54
CA TYR A 453 -8.63 -40.79 20.64
C TYR A 453 -9.04 -40.12 19.34
N VAL A 454 -9.14 -40.90 18.29
CA VAL A 454 -9.92 -40.49 17.14
C VAL A 454 -11.36 -40.27 17.56
N VAL A 455 -11.90 -39.07 17.31
CA VAL A 455 -13.26 -38.71 17.78
C VAL A 455 -14.31 -39.37 16.90
N THR A 456 -14.19 -39.24 15.58
CA THR A 456 -15.10 -39.88 14.62
C THR A 456 -14.29 -40.53 13.49
N HIS A 457 -14.87 -41.52 12.82
CA HIS A 457 -14.32 -42.18 11.65
C HIS A 457 -15.35 -42.31 10.52
N THR A 458 -14.93 -42.79 9.35
CA THR A 458 -15.81 -42.94 8.17
C THR A 458 -16.42 -41.60 7.76
N VAL A 459 -15.56 -40.58 7.68
CA VAL A 459 -15.92 -39.20 7.37
C VAL A 459 -15.00 -38.64 6.27
N SER A 460 -15.56 -37.92 5.32
CA SER A 460 -14.76 -37.24 4.30
C SER A 460 -14.20 -35.91 4.79
N TRP A 461 -13.15 -35.43 4.14
CA TRP A 461 -12.61 -34.09 4.40
C TRP A 461 -13.68 -33.01 4.16
N ASP A 462 -14.49 -33.18 3.10
CA ASP A 462 -15.55 -32.22 2.74
C ASP A 462 -16.67 -32.21 3.78
N ASP A 463 -17.03 -33.35 4.40
CA ASP A 463 -18.00 -33.39 5.50
C ASP A 463 -17.49 -32.60 6.72
N LEU A 464 -16.21 -32.71 7.04
CA LEU A 464 -15.60 -31.96 8.13
C LEU A 464 -15.51 -30.47 7.78
N ASN A 465 -15.14 -30.13 6.55
CA ASN A 465 -15.03 -28.76 6.10
C ASN A 465 -16.36 -28.02 6.08
N THR A 466 -17.46 -28.67 5.67
CA THR A 466 -18.81 -28.07 5.71
C THR A 466 -19.29 -27.76 7.13
N LYS A 467 -18.67 -28.34 8.14
CA LYS A 467 -18.91 -28.08 9.56
C LYS A 467 -17.86 -27.17 10.19
N SER A 468 -16.99 -26.58 9.37
CA SER A 468 -15.86 -25.72 9.79
C SER A 468 -14.81 -26.45 10.66
N LEU A 469 -14.78 -27.78 10.69
CA LEU A 469 -13.90 -28.56 11.55
C LEU A 469 -12.51 -28.81 10.97
N ILE A 470 -12.28 -28.44 9.73
CA ILE A 470 -10.93 -28.50 9.12
C ILE A 470 -10.10 -27.31 9.58
N PHE A 471 -10.59 -26.09 9.37
CA PHE A 471 -9.85 -24.86 9.62
C PHE A 471 -10.15 -24.20 10.95
N GLY A 472 -11.22 -24.58 11.59
CA GLY A 472 -11.56 -24.14 12.92
C GLY A 472 -13.02 -23.86 13.10
N LYS A 473 -13.58 -24.40 14.17
CA LYS A 473 -14.89 -24.08 14.68
C LYS A 473 -14.73 -23.64 16.12
N ASP A 474 -15.25 -22.47 16.44
CA ASP A 474 -15.14 -21.88 17.77
C ASP A 474 -15.82 -22.73 18.81
N TYR A 475 -15.20 -22.86 19.96
CA TYR A 475 -15.63 -23.64 21.08
C TYR A 475 -15.26 -22.92 22.39
N ALA A 476 -16.22 -22.58 23.21
CA ALA A 476 -16.01 -21.98 24.53
C ALA A 476 -16.14 -23.01 25.64
N SER A 477 -15.18 -23.11 26.54
CA SER A 477 -15.20 -23.99 27.69
C SER A 477 -14.49 -23.36 28.87
N GLY A 478 -15.15 -23.32 30.02
CA GLY A 478 -14.59 -22.81 31.27
C GLY A 478 -14.23 -21.31 31.23
N GLY A 479 -14.84 -20.53 30.32
CA GLY A 479 -14.53 -19.11 30.13
C GLY A 479 -13.31 -18.84 29.23
N VAL A 480 -12.84 -19.89 28.56
CA VAL A 480 -11.75 -19.81 27.56
C VAL A 480 -12.29 -20.20 26.20
N ASP A 481 -11.91 -19.45 25.18
CA ASP A 481 -12.25 -19.72 23.80
C ASP A 481 -11.19 -20.62 23.16
N TYR A 482 -11.67 -21.68 22.52
CA TYR A 482 -10.86 -22.64 21.79
C TYR A 482 -11.32 -22.73 20.34
N THR A 483 -10.45 -23.14 19.47
CA THR A 483 -10.79 -23.50 18.11
C THR A 483 -10.62 -25.00 17.90
N LEU A 484 -11.71 -25.74 17.71
CA LEU A 484 -11.68 -27.16 17.38
C LEU A 484 -11.42 -27.33 15.89
N ARG A 485 -10.33 -28.00 15.53
CA ARG A 485 -9.89 -28.14 14.13
C ARG A 485 -9.02 -29.38 13.90
N ALA A 486 -8.84 -29.75 12.64
CA ALA A 486 -7.83 -30.73 12.25
C ALA A 486 -6.41 -30.14 12.46
N PRO A 487 -5.39 -30.97 12.74
CA PRO A 487 -4.01 -30.51 12.87
C PRO A 487 -3.41 -30.12 11.51
N SER A 488 -2.44 -29.22 11.50
CA SER A 488 -1.58 -29.02 10.34
C SER A 488 -0.58 -30.18 10.23
N VAL A 489 -0.38 -30.66 9.00
CA VAL A 489 0.42 -31.86 8.70
C VAL A 489 1.52 -31.63 7.65
N GLY A 490 1.58 -30.43 7.11
CA GLY A 490 2.43 -30.07 5.98
C GLY A 490 1.88 -30.51 4.62
N SER A 491 2.24 -29.78 3.58
CA SER A 491 1.73 -29.96 2.22
C SER A 491 2.56 -30.92 1.37
N ASN A 492 3.76 -31.23 1.80
CA ASN A 492 4.67 -32.18 1.14
C ASN A 492 5.33 -33.06 2.19
N PHE A 493 5.97 -34.14 1.77
CA PHE A 493 6.70 -35.02 2.69
C PHE A 493 8.17 -35.18 2.28
N ILE A 494 9.02 -35.39 3.25
CA ILE A 494 10.44 -35.76 3.08
C ILE A 494 10.76 -36.98 3.93
N GLY A 495 11.53 -37.92 3.35
CA GLY A 495 11.87 -39.16 4.00
C GLY A 495 11.01 -40.34 3.54
N LEU A 496 11.34 -41.52 4.01
CA LEU A 496 10.65 -42.78 3.73
C LEU A 496 10.33 -43.53 5.04
N GLY A 497 9.15 -44.13 5.11
CA GLY A 497 8.71 -44.90 6.26
C GLY A 497 8.64 -44.09 7.55
N ASN A 498 9.19 -44.58 8.64
CA ASN A 498 9.12 -43.93 9.96
C ASN A 498 9.86 -42.58 10.05
N SER A 499 10.59 -42.19 9.01
CA SER A 499 11.27 -40.89 8.94
C SER A 499 10.53 -39.86 8.09
N GLU A 500 9.35 -40.20 7.60
CA GLU A 500 8.52 -39.24 6.84
C GLU A 500 8.14 -38.04 7.68
N ARG A 501 8.32 -36.85 7.09
CA ARG A 501 7.99 -35.60 7.71
C ARG A 501 7.25 -34.68 6.72
N GLY A 502 6.41 -33.83 7.25
CA GLY A 502 5.75 -32.79 6.46
C GLY A 502 6.69 -31.62 6.16
N VAL A 503 6.34 -30.87 5.13
CA VAL A 503 6.98 -29.60 4.79
C VAL A 503 5.87 -28.52 4.76
N PRO A 504 6.00 -27.45 5.54
CA PRO A 504 7.09 -27.11 6.47
C PRO A 504 7.15 -28.05 7.69
N GLN A 505 8.33 -28.27 8.22
CA GLN A 505 8.54 -29.10 9.41
C GLN A 505 8.04 -28.46 10.71
N SER A 506 7.68 -27.18 10.66
CA SER A 506 7.04 -26.46 11.75
C SER A 506 5.55 -26.80 11.92
N ASN A 507 4.98 -27.68 11.07
CA ASN A 507 3.60 -28.12 11.22
C ASN A 507 3.39 -28.83 12.57
N GLU A 508 2.15 -28.84 13.05
CA GLU A 508 1.80 -29.36 14.37
C GLU A 508 2.05 -30.88 14.50
N TRP A 509 1.80 -31.62 13.43
CA TRP A 509 2.06 -33.06 13.44
C TRP A 509 3.54 -33.38 13.70
N ASP A 510 4.44 -32.81 12.92
CA ASP A 510 5.87 -33.09 13.05
C ASP A 510 6.47 -32.48 14.33
N THR A 511 5.92 -31.37 14.79
CA THR A 511 6.42 -30.65 15.94
C THR A 511 5.99 -31.32 17.25
N MET A 512 4.76 -31.79 17.33
CA MET A 512 4.14 -32.31 18.56
C MET A 512 3.80 -33.80 18.49
N LEU A 513 3.02 -34.23 17.50
CA LEU A 513 2.51 -35.60 17.42
C LEU A 513 3.59 -36.63 17.12
N ASN A 514 4.48 -36.35 16.17
CA ASN A 514 5.57 -37.28 15.81
C ASN A 514 6.59 -37.49 16.92
N LYS A 515 6.69 -36.55 17.86
CA LYS A 515 7.64 -36.65 18.97
C LYS A 515 7.08 -37.46 20.15
N ASN A 516 5.76 -37.60 20.20
CA ASN A 516 5.04 -38.20 21.32
C ASN A 516 3.98 -39.18 20.79
N SER A 517 4.40 -40.35 20.32
CA SER A 517 3.51 -41.38 19.76
C SER A 517 2.45 -41.91 20.73
N GLY A 518 2.45 -41.49 21.99
CA GLY A 518 1.44 -41.81 22.99
C GLY A 518 0.25 -40.83 23.06
N TYR A 519 0.24 -39.78 22.28
CA TYR A 519 -0.87 -38.79 22.32
C TYR A 519 -2.16 -39.30 21.67
N ILE A 520 -2.09 -40.21 20.73
CA ILE A 520 -3.28 -40.80 20.12
C ILE A 520 -3.33 -42.27 20.49
N GLN A 521 -4.25 -42.63 21.34
CA GLN A 521 -4.51 -44.02 21.74
C GLN A 521 -5.43 -44.67 20.71
N ASN A 522 -4.86 -45.59 19.92
CA ASN A 522 -5.66 -46.44 19.05
C ASN A 522 -6.09 -47.65 19.87
N GLY A 523 -7.35 -47.70 20.30
CA GLY A 523 -7.92 -48.99 20.72
C GLY A 523 -8.07 -49.91 19.54
N ASN A 524 -7.35 -51.01 19.55
CA ASN A 524 -7.40 -52.14 18.59
C ASN A 524 -7.30 -51.84 17.09
N ASP A 525 -6.12 -52.11 16.55
CA ASP A 525 -5.78 -52.58 15.20
C ASP A 525 -6.37 -51.91 13.94
N MET A 526 -6.90 -50.70 14.02
CA MET A 526 -7.31 -50.01 12.82
C MET A 526 -6.24 -49.04 12.34
N TYR A 527 -5.79 -49.23 11.12
CA TYR A 527 -4.88 -48.34 10.40
C TYR A 527 -5.63 -47.06 10.08
N LEU A 528 -5.42 -45.99 10.87
CA LEU A 528 -6.16 -44.76 10.74
C LEU A 528 -5.29 -43.70 10.07
N TYR A 529 -5.82 -43.11 9.04
CA TYR A 529 -5.31 -41.86 8.47
C TYR A 529 -6.15 -40.70 9.05
N LEU A 530 -5.45 -39.67 9.53
CA LEU A 530 -6.07 -38.45 10.03
C LEU A 530 -6.03 -37.38 8.95
N TRP A 531 -7.14 -36.69 8.78
CA TRP A 531 -7.22 -35.55 7.90
C TRP A 531 -6.42 -34.38 8.48
N GLY A 532 -5.61 -33.74 7.64
CA GLY A 532 -4.92 -32.50 7.95
C GLY A 532 -5.59 -31.30 7.29
N GLN A 533 -5.18 -30.13 7.73
CA GLN A 533 -5.64 -28.85 7.16
C GLN A 533 -5.03 -28.61 5.77
N ASP A 534 -3.84 -29.12 5.52
CA ASP A 534 -3.00 -28.76 4.37
C ASP A 534 -3.48 -29.38 3.05
N THR A 535 -3.20 -28.69 1.96
CA THR A 535 -3.33 -29.21 0.60
C THR A 535 -2.03 -29.85 0.17
N VAL A 536 -2.07 -30.87 -0.68
CA VAL A 536 -0.86 -31.45 -1.27
C VAL A 536 -0.24 -30.45 -2.26
N SER A 537 1.01 -30.05 -2.03
CA SER A 537 1.70 -28.96 -2.73
C SER A 537 1.70 -29.04 -4.26
N ARG A 538 1.60 -30.24 -4.84
CA ARG A 538 1.60 -30.43 -6.30
C ARG A 538 0.21 -30.72 -6.87
N ASN A 539 -0.83 -30.72 -6.05
CA ASN A 539 -2.18 -31.04 -6.50
C ASN A 539 -3.22 -30.46 -5.54
N ALA A 540 -3.74 -29.29 -5.88
CA ALA A 540 -4.72 -28.54 -5.08
C ALA A 540 -6.05 -29.29 -4.82
N SER A 541 -6.35 -30.33 -5.60
CA SER A 541 -7.54 -31.16 -5.37
C SER A 541 -7.31 -32.32 -4.37
N ARG A 542 -6.09 -32.48 -3.85
CA ARG A 542 -5.77 -33.52 -2.87
C ARG A 542 -5.52 -32.89 -1.51
N ARG A 543 -6.05 -33.53 -0.47
CA ARG A 543 -5.86 -33.12 0.91
C ARG A 543 -4.76 -33.93 1.58
N ALA A 544 -4.00 -33.27 2.44
CA ALA A 544 -2.92 -33.91 3.17
C ALA A 544 -3.48 -34.76 4.32
N ILE A 545 -2.90 -35.93 4.50
CA ILE A 545 -3.26 -36.89 5.55
C ILE A 545 -2.00 -37.36 6.25
N ARG A 546 -2.15 -37.78 7.51
CA ARG A 546 -1.10 -38.44 8.28
C ARG A 546 -1.66 -39.67 8.97
N GLY A 547 -0.80 -40.64 9.25
CA GLY A 547 -1.17 -41.86 9.95
C GLY A 547 -0.22 -43.02 9.66
N CYS A 548 -0.49 -44.19 10.22
CA CYS A 548 0.33 -45.38 10.03
C CYS A 548 -0.01 -46.08 8.70
N ALA A 549 0.96 -46.27 7.84
CA ALA A 549 0.84 -47.08 6.63
C ALA A 549 1.47 -48.45 6.84
N SER A 550 0.66 -49.42 7.24
CA SER A 550 1.02 -50.81 6.92
C SER A 550 -0.16 -51.50 6.27
N ALA A 551 0.03 -51.83 5.00
CA ALA A 551 -0.80 -52.68 4.10
C ALA A 551 -2.06 -52.05 3.48
N ARG A 552 -2.00 -51.94 2.20
CA ARG A 552 -3.00 -52.11 1.13
C ARG A 552 -4.45 -52.27 1.58
N PHE A 553 -5.28 -51.28 1.19
CA PHE A 553 -6.73 -51.28 1.11
C PHE A 553 -7.50 -50.46 2.20
N TRP A 554 -8.23 -49.49 1.65
CA TRP A 554 -9.32 -48.69 2.24
C TRP A 554 -8.94 -47.64 3.28
N ILE A 555 -8.92 -46.43 2.84
CA ILE A 555 -8.67 -45.23 3.65
C ILE A 555 -9.93 -44.95 4.47
N ASN A 556 -9.94 -45.29 5.74
CA ASN A 556 -10.87 -44.73 6.71
C ASN A 556 -10.20 -43.50 7.31
N CYS A 557 -10.59 -42.31 6.89
CA CYS A 557 -10.06 -41.06 7.42
C CYS A 557 -10.87 -40.62 8.63
N CYS A 558 -10.20 -40.06 9.63
CA CYS A 558 -10.75 -39.72 10.94
C CYS A 558 -10.37 -38.28 11.30
N LEU A 559 -11.22 -37.64 12.14
CA LEU A 559 -10.93 -36.39 12.83
C LEU A 559 -10.25 -36.70 14.16
#